data_65b713ead0859b79f898f47d12d79e9e
#
_entry.id   65b713ead0859b79f898f47d12d79e9e
#
_cell.length_a   1.000
_cell.length_b   1.000
_cell.length_c   1.000
_cell.angle_alpha   90.00
_cell.angle_beta   90.00
_cell.angle_gamma   90.00
#
_symmetry.space_group_name_H-M   'P 1'
#
loop_
_entity.id
_entity.type
_entity.pdbx_description
1 polymer ?
#
loop_
_entity_poly.entity_id
_entity_poly.type
_entity_poly.pdbx_seq_one_letter_code
_entity_poly.pdbx_strand_id
1 'polypeptide(L)'
;MGLFDFIGPASGLLFTLENIIWINLGVFIGCVFAAIPGLSVILCIILFLPVTYTMKAIPGMMFLLGIYCAGGYGGSVSAILINTPGTPHAAATMLDGYPLSKMGRTKAALKIALYASTFGGIFSALVLLFLGPCLLYTSPSPRDPKTSR
;
A
#
# COMPACT_ATOMS: atom_id res chain seq x y z
N MET A 1 7.06 7.23 -28.00
CA MET A 1 6.41 6.10 -27.30
C MET A 1 5.56 6.70 -26.21
N GLY A 2 4.25 6.71 -26.40
CA GLY A 2 3.32 7.35 -25.48
C GLY A 2 3.04 6.45 -24.28
N LEU A 3 2.79 7.06 -23.11
CA LEU A 3 2.40 6.39 -21.87
C LEU A 3 1.21 5.43 -22.10
N PHE A 4 0.33 5.78 -23.02
CA PHE A 4 -0.84 4.98 -23.39
C PHE A 4 -0.52 3.66 -24.10
N ASP A 5 0.60 3.56 -24.80
CA ASP A 5 1.02 2.33 -25.49
C ASP A 5 1.42 1.22 -24.49
N PHE A 6 1.81 1.59 -23.26
CA PHE A 6 2.15 0.66 -22.19
C PHE A 6 0.93 0.27 -21.33
N ILE A 7 -0.06 1.12 -21.22
CA ILE A 7 -1.25 0.89 -20.36
C ILE A 7 -2.12 -0.25 -20.90
N GLY A 8 -2.29 -0.34 -22.23
CA GLY A 8 -3.12 -1.35 -22.85
C GLY A 8 -2.63 -2.80 -22.57
N PRO A 9 -1.42 -3.18 -22.96
CA PRO A 9 -0.90 -4.52 -22.68
C PRO A 9 -0.69 -4.79 -21.18
N ALA A 10 -0.31 -3.79 -20.39
CA ALA A 10 -0.12 -3.93 -18.96
C ALA A 10 -1.44 -4.24 -18.23
N SER A 11 -2.54 -3.60 -18.62
CA SER A 11 -3.85 -3.86 -17.99
C SER A 11 -4.29 -5.31 -18.18
N GLY A 12 -4.11 -5.89 -19.37
CA GLY A 12 -4.44 -7.29 -19.64
C GLY A 12 -3.65 -8.28 -18.77
N LEU A 13 -2.39 -7.97 -18.50
CA LEU A 13 -1.54 -8.78 -17.63
C LEU A 13 -1.90 -8.64 -16.14
N LEU A 14 -2.31 -7.45 -15.71
CA LEU A 14 -2.64 -7.17 -14.31
C LEU A 14 -4.00 -7.75 -13.91
N PHE A 15 -5.00 -7.70 -14.79
CA PHE A 15 -6.36 -8.19 -14.51
C PHE A 15 -6.56 -9.69 -14.74
N THR A 16 -5.51 -10.49 -14.66
CA THR A 16 -5.62 -11.95 -14.67
C THR A 16 -6.22 -12.42 -13.34
N LEU A 17 -7.09 -13.43 -13.38
CA LEU A 17 -7.73 -13.98 -12.17
C LEU A 17 -6.69 -14.38 -11.10
N GLU A 18 -5.56 -14.96 -11.52
CA GLU A 18 -4.44 -15.30 -10.65
C GLU A 18 -3.93 -14.08 -9.87
N ASN A 19 -3.70 -12.95 -10.56
CA ASN A 19 -3.20 -11.73 -9.96
C ASN A 19 -4.20 -11.07 -9.01
N ILE A 20 -5.50 -11.13 -9.36
CA ILE A 20 -6.58 -10.61 -8.50
C ILE A 20 -6.66 -11.42 -7.20
N ILE A 21 -6.49 -12.73 -7.24
CA ILE A 21 -6.48 -13.56 -6.04
C ILE A 21 -5.29 -13.19 -5.15
N TRP A 22 -4.09 -13.08 -5.72
CA TRP A 22 -2.89 -12.78 -4.95
C TRP A 22 -2.90 -11.38 -4.34
N ILE A 23 -3.40 -10.37 -5.05
CA ILE A 23 -3.51 -9.02 -4.46
C ILE A 23 -4.53 -8.98 -3.32
N ASN A 24 -5.69 -9.66 -3.46
CA ASN A 24 -6.70 -9.73 -2.39
C ASN A 24 -6.17 -10.48 -1.17
N LEU A 25 -5.42 -11.57 -1.37
CA LEU A 25 -4.77 -12.29 -0.29
C LEU A 25 -3.75 -11.40 0.44
N GLY A 26 -2.95 -10.64 -0.32
CA GLY A 26 -2.01 -9.66 0.22
C GLY A 26 -2.70 -8.57 1.04
N VAL A 27 -3.80 -8.02 0.51
CA VAL A 27 -4.62 -7.01 1.21
C VAL A 27 -5.16 -7.56 2.53
N PHE A 28 -5.70 -8.78 2.53
CA PHE A 28 -6.22 -9.40 3.74
C PHE A 28 -5.13 -9.60 4.80
N ILE A 29 -4.00 -10.19 4.42
CA ILE A 29 -2.87 -10.44 5.31
C ILE A 29 -2.29 -9.11 5.83
N GLY A 30 -2.07 -8.14 4.95
CA GLY A 30 -1.54 -6.82 5.31
C GLY A 30 -2.45 -6.08 6.29
N CYS A 31 -3.76 -6.14 6.10
CA CYS A 31 -4.73 -5.53 7.00
C CYS A 31 -4.70 -6.17 8.40
N VAL A 32 -4.65 -7.51 8.47
CA VAL A 32 -4.60 -8.26 9.74
C VAL A 32 -3.31 -7.95 10.50
N PHE A 33 -2.15 -8.02 9.82
CA PHE A 33 -0.87 -7.73 10.46
C PHE A 33 -0.75 -6.28 10.95
N ALA A 34 -1.19 -5.32 10.15
CA ALA A 34 -1.14 -3.92 10.54
C ALA A 34 -2.16 -3.54 11.62
N ALA A 35 -3.24 -4.30 11.77
CA ALA A 35 -4.21 -4.10 12.85
C ALA A 35 -3.67 -4.56 14.21
N ILE A 36 -2.65 -5.41 14.26
CA ILE A 36 -2.01 -5.85 15.50
C ILE A 36 -0.93 -4.83 15.89
N PRO A 37 -1.07 -4.11 17.00
CA PRO A 37 -0.07 -3.14 17.43
C PRO A 37 1.27 -3.84 17.72
N GLY A 38 2.36 -3.27 17.19
CA GLY A 38 3.69 -3.84 17.30
C GLY A 38 4.11 -4.71 16.10
N LEU A 39 3.18 -5.16 15.26
CA LEU A 39 3.50 -5.81 13.99
C LEU A 39 3.43 -4.78 12.87
N SER A 40 4.58 -4.34 12.39
CA SER A 40 4.63 -3.38 11.30
C SER A 40 4.37 -4.04 9.93
N VAL A 41 3.86 -3.27 8.98
CA VAL A 41 3.71 -3.70 7.58
C VAL A 41 5.04 -4.14 6.98
N ILE A 42 6.13 -3.46 7.39
CA ILE A 42 7.49 -3.77 6.93
C ILE A 42 7.88 -5.18 7.38
N LEU A 43 7.59 -5.53 8.64
CA LEU A 43 7.84 -6.87 9.16
C LEU A 43 7.02 -7.93 8.41
N CYS A 44 5.77 -7.63 8.08
CA CYS A 44 4.93 -8.50 7.26
C CYS A 44 5.56 -8.74 5.88
N ILE A 45 6.02 -7.68 5.21
CA ILE A 45 6.69 -7.79 3.91
C ILE A 45 7.95 -8.64 4.01
N ILE A 46 8.80 -8.42 5.02
CA ILE A 46 10.03 -9.20 5.22
C ILE A 46 9.70 -10.68 5.44
N LEU A 47 8.66 -10.97 6.22
CA LEU A 47 8.25 -12.35 6.50
C LEU A 47 7.74 -13.08 5.25
N PHE A 48 7.00 -12.39 4.39
CA PHE A 48 6.44 -13.00 3.17
C PHE A 48 7.34 -12.86 1.94
N LEU A 49 8.43 -12.08 2.01
CA LEU A 49 9.37 -11.94 0.90
C LEU A 49 9.93 -13.30 0.41
N PRO A 50 10.35 -14.24 1.27
CA PRO A 50 10.82 -15.55 0.80
C PRO A 50 9.76 -16.34 0.03
N VAL A 51 8.49 -16.19 0.38
CA VAL A 51 7.38 -16.85 -0.32
C VAL A 51 7.26 -16.34 -1.76
N THR A 52 7.50 -15.05 -1.98
CA THR A 52 7.41 -14.46 -3.34
C THR A 52 8.49 -14.94 -4.28
N TYR A 53 9.63 -15.46 -3.79
CA TYR A 53 10.66 -16.05 -4.64
C TYR A 53 10.22 -17.34 -5.32
N THR A 54 9.24 -18.05 -4.76
CA THR A 54 8.66 -19.26 -5.36
C THR A 54 7.56 -18.95 -6.37
N MET A 55 7.13 -17.68 -6.45
CA MET A 55 6.03 -17.22 -7.30
C MET A 55 6.57 -16.61 -8.60
N LYS A 56 5.68 -16.49 -9.59
CA LYS A 56 5.97 -15.66 -10.78
C LYS A 56 6.15 -14.21 -10.37
N ALA A 57 6.94 -13.44 -11.11
CA ALA A 57 7.28 -12.06 -10.75
C ALA A 57 6.05 -11.16 -10.57
N ILE A 58 5.06 -11.22 -11.48
CA ILE A 58 3.87 -10.34 -11.44
C ILE A 58 2.97 -10.66 -10.24
N PRO A 59 2.51 -11.92 -9.99
CA PRO A 59 1.75 -12.27 -8.80
C PRO A 59 2.47 -11.94 -7.50
N GLY A 60 3.79 -12.19 -7.42
CA GLY A 60 4.59 -11.88 -6.23
C GLY A 60 4.64 -10.39 -5.92
N MET A 61 4.83 -9.55 -6.94
CA MET A 61 4.79 -8.09 -6.79
C MET A 61 3.39 -7.61 -6.38
N MET A 62 2.33 -8.14 -6.99
CA MET A 62 0.95 -7.80 -6.66
C MET A 62 0.60 -8.16 -5.22
N PHE A 63 1.07 -9.32 -4.75
CA PHE A 63 0.89 -9.77 -3.37
C PHE A 63 1.55 -8.82 -2.37
N LEU A 64 2.84 -8.47 -2.56
CA LEU A 64 3.55 -7.55 -1.67
C LEU A 64 2.96 -6.14 -1.71
N LEU A 65 2.54 -5.67 -2.89
CA LEU A 65 1.87 -4.38 -3.04
C LEU A 65 0.54 -4.36 -2.28
N GLY A 66 -0.22 -5.46 -2.35
CA GLY A 66 -1.44 -5.65 -1.58
C GLY A 66 -1.21 -5.53 -0.07
N ILE A 67 -0.17 -6.20 0.46
CA ILE A 67 0.24 -6.09 1.87
C ILE A 67 0.56 -4.64 2.24
N TYR A 68 1.34 -3.96 1.42
CA TYR A 68 1.76 -2.59 1.67
C TYR A 68 0.59 -1.60 1.70
N CYS A 69 -0.27 -1.65 0.68
CA CYS A 69 -1.43 -0.75 0.58
C CYS A 69 -2.44 -0.97 1.71
N ALA A 70 -2.72 -2.24 2.05
CA ALA A 70 -3.65 -2.57 3.12
C ALA A 70 -3.14 -2.18 4.51
N GLY A 71 -1.82 -2.20 4.68
CA GLY A 71 -1.18 -1.84 5.93
C GLY A 71 -1.42 -0.40 6.36
N GLY A 72 -1.56 0.52 5.40
CA GLY A 72 -1.90 1.91 5.68
C GLY A 72 -3.24 2.06 6.40
N TYR A 73 -4.27 1.35 5.94
CA TYR A 73 -5.59 1.35 6.57
C TYR A 73 -5.61 0.49 7.84
N GLY A 74 -5.00 -0.70 7.82
CA GLY A 74 -4.97 -1.62 8.97
C GLY A 74 -4.38 -0.98 10.22
N GLY A 75 -3.31 -0.19 10.09
CA GLY A 75 -2.73 0.56 11.19
C GLY A 75 -3.67 1.63 11.78
N SER A 76 -4.54 2.21 10.96
CA SER A 76 -5.55 3.16 11.42
C SER A 76 -6.67 2.49 12.22
N VAL A 77 -6.97 1.22 11.95
CA VAL A 77 -7.99 0.46 12.70
C VAL A 77 -7.56 0.31 14.17
N SER A 78 -6.33 -0.12 14.43
CA SER A 78 -5.81 -0.23 15.80
C SER A 78 -5.69 1.13 16.50
N ALA A 79 -5.30 2.18 15.77
CA ALA A 79 -5.24 3.54 16.29
C ALA A 79 -6.61 4.04 16.78
N ILE A 80 -7.68 3.77 16.03
CA ILE A 80 -9.06 4.18 16.36
C ILE A 80 -9.64 3.35 17.50
N LEU A 81 -9.37 2.04 17.54
CA LEU A 81 -9.99 1.13 18.49
C LEU A 81 -9.33 1.14 19.87
N ILE A 82 -8.01 1.06 19.90
CA ILE A 82 -7.23 0.83 21.12
C ILE A 82 -6.18 1.90 21.41
N ASN A 83 -6.24 3.01 20.70
CA ASN A 83 -5.30 4.15 20.89
C ASN A 83 -3.82 3.76 20.73
N THR A 84 -3.53 2.75 19.92
CA THR A 84 -2.17 2.30 19.65
C THR A 84 -1.97 2.20 18.15
N PRO A 85 -1.15 3.06 17.55
CA PRO A 85 -0.97 3.07 16.09
C PRO A 85 -0.23 1.80 15.65
N GLY A 86 -0.78 1.08 14.67
CA GLY A 86 -0.12 -0.07 14.06
C GLY A 86 0.99 0.33 13.08
N THR A 87 0.91 1.56 12.55
CA THR A 87 1.89 2.12 11.63
C THR A 87 2.19 3.58 12.01
N PRO A 88 3.40 4.11 11.72
CA PRO A 88 3.77 5.48 12.12
C PRO A 88 2.81 6.56 11.61
N HIS A 89 2.32 6.42 10.38
CA HIS A 89 1.37 7.37 9.79
C HIS A 89 -0.03 7.28 10.39
N ALA A 90 -0.40 6.19 11.03
CA ALA A 90 -1.66 6.06 11.75
C ALA A 90 -1.67 6.82 13.09
N ALA A 91 -0.53 7.35 13.54
CA ALA A 91 -0.45 8.16 14.76
C ALA A 91 -1.31 9.43 14.68
N ALA A 92 -1.41 10.06 13.51
CA ALA A 92 -2.28 11.21 13.31
C ALA A 92 -3.77 10.82 13.43
N THR A 93 -4.15 9.65 12.94
CA THR A 93 -5.53 9.14 13.03
C THR A 93 -5.96 8.86 14.46
N MET A 94 -5.01 8.58 15.35
CA MET A 94 -5.27 8.33 16.77
C MET A 94 -5.84 9.56 17.48
N LEU A 95 -5.38 10.78 17.14
CA LEU A 95 -5.77 12.01 17.81
C LEU A 95 -7.26 12.30 17.71
N ASP A 96 -7.86 12.07 16.53
CA ASP A 96 -9.28 12.35 16.29
C ASP A 96 -10.15 11.09 16.30
N GLY A 97 -9.59 9.97 15.84
CA GLY A 97 -10.32 8.72 15.70
C GLY A 97 -10.65 8.04 17.02
N TYR A 98 -9.71 8.03 17.96
CA TYR A 98 -9.92 7.40 19.25
C TYR A 98 -10.95 8.14 20.13
N PRO A 99 -10.93 9.49 20.29
CA PRO A 99 -12.00 10.21 20.99
C PRO A 99 -13.38 9.96 20.37
N LEU A 100 -13.46 9.93 19.04
CA LEU A 100 -14.71 9.64 18.34
C LEU A 100 -15.21 8.21 18.62
N SER A 101 -14.30 7.27 18.75
CA SER A 101 -14.60 5.88 19.13
C SER A 101 -15.11 5.80 20.56
N LYS A 102 -14.51 6.54 21.51
CA LYS A 102 -14.98 6.63 22.91
C LYS A 102 -16.40 7.21 23.04
N MET A 103 -16.79 8.09 22.13
CA MET A 103 -18.17 8.62 22.07
C MET A 103 -19.18 7.61 21.48
N GLY A 104 -18.80 6.35 21.28
CA GLY A 104 -19.65 5.31 20.69
C GLY A 104 -19.81 5.40 19.16
N ARG A 105 -19.07 6.29 18.49
CA ARG A 105 -19.15 6.52 17.02
C ARG A 105 -18.03 5.84 16.26
N THR A 106 -17.56 4.69 16.72
CA THR A 106 -16.45 3.91 16.12
C THR A 106 -16.68 3.61 14.64
N LYS A 107 -17.91 3.22 14.28
CA LYS A 107 -18.26 2.94 12.86
C LYS A 107 -18.08 4.17 11.96
N ALA A 108 -18.38 5.36 12.48
CA ALA A 108 -18.18 6.60 11.72
C ALA A 108 -16.69 6.89 11.55
N ALA A 109 -15.89 6.77 12.61
CA ALA A 109 -14.44 6.96 12.55
C ALA A 109 -13.76 6.03 11.53
N LEU A 110 -14.10 4.74 11.56
CA LEU A 110 -13.55 3.76 10.61
C LEU A 110 -13.97 4.04 9.17
N LYS A 111 -15.23 4.44 8.93
CA LYS A 111 -15.69 4.83 7.59
C LYS A 111 -14.96 6.06 7.06
N ILE A 112 -14.79 7.09 7.89
CA ILE A 112 -14.06 8.30 7.49
C ILE A 112 -12.61 7.96 7.14
N ALA A 113 -11.94 7.15 7.96
CA ALA A 113 -10.58 6.70 7.68
C ALA A 113 -10.49 5.90 6.37
N LEU A 114 -11.46 5.02 6.10
CA LEU A 114 -11.52 4.25 4.86
C LEU A 114 -11.70 5.15 3.63
N TYR A 115 -12.65 6.08 3.69
CA TYR A 115 -12.87 7.03 2.58
C TYR A 115 -11.63 7.91 2.35
N ALA A 116 -11.05 8.46 3.41
CA ALA A 116 -9.84 9.28 3.30
C ALA A 116 -8.69 8.49 2.68
N SER A 117 -8.47 7.24 3.09
CA SER A 117 -7.45 6.36 2.52
C SER A 117 -7.71 6.04 1.06
N THR A 118 -8.98 5.82 0.68
CA THR A 118 -9.36 5.54 -0.72
C THR A 118 -9.11 6.74 -1.61
N PHE A 119 -9.57 7.94 -1.20
CA PHE A 119 -9.33 9.17 -1.97
C PHE A 119 -7.85 9.51 -2.05
N GLY A 120 -7.12 9.40 -0.93
CA GLY A 120 -5.67 9.62 -0.90
C GLY A 120 -4.91 8.63 -1.78
N GLY A 121 -5.32 7.37 -1.80
CA GLY A 121 -4.74 6.33 -2.65
C GLY A 121 -4.97 6.59 -4.13
N ILE A 122 -6.18 6.97 -4.54
CA ILE A 122 -6.50 7.32 -5.93
C ILE A 122 -5.67 8.54 -6.36
N PHE A 123 -5.64 9.58 -5.53
CA PHE A 123 -4.86 10.79 -5.83
C PHE A 123 -3.37 10.50 -5.95
N SER A 124 -2.82 9.70 -5.03
CA SER A 124 -1.43 9.26 -5.06
C SER A 124 -1.09 8.45 -6.31
N ALA A 125 -1.99 7.55 -6.72
CA ALA A 125 -1.81 6.76 -7.94
C ALA A 125 -1.80 7.65 -9.20
N LEU A 126 -2.69 8.65 -9.27
CA LEU A 126 -2.70 9.62 -10.38
C LEU A 126 -1.40 10.44 -10.42
N VAL A 127 -0.96 10.95 -9.28
CA VAL A 127 0.30 11.71 -9.17
C VAL A 127 1.48 10.83 -9.61
N LEU A 128 1.52 9.58 -9.18
CA LEU A 128 2.58 8.64 -9.56
C LEU A 128 2.57 8.34 -11.07
N LEU A 129 1.39 8.24 -11.67
CA LEU A 129 1.25 8.01 -13.10
C LEU A 129 1.85 9.15 -13.93
N PHE A 130 1.66 10.40 -13.49
CA PHE A 130 2.17 11.58 -14.20
C PHE A 130 3.64 11.88 -13.87
N LEU A 131 4.02 11.78 -12.60
CA LEU A 131 5.39 12.11 -12.15
C LEU A 131 6.37 10.95 -12.27
N GLY A 132 5.90 9.71 -12.24
CA GLY A 132 6.74 8.51 -12.31
C GLY A 132 7.65 8.49 -13.56
N PRO A 133 7.11 8.66 -14.78
CA PRO A 133 7.93 8.75 -15.99
C PRO A 133 8.92 9.91 -15.95
N CYS A 134 8.51 11.08 -15.46
CA CYS A 134 9.37 12.25 -15.33
C CYS A 134 10.57 11.97 -14.41
N LEU A 135 10.33 11.36 -13.25
CA LEU A 135 11.38 10.97 -12.31
C LEU A 135 12.33 9.92 -12.87
N LEU A 136 11.81 8.96 -13.64
CA LEU A 136 12.61 7.91 -14.25
C LEU A 136 13.58 8.47 -15.29
N TYR A 137 13.15 9.49 -16.05
CA TYR A 137 14.02 10.17 -17.03
C TYR A 137 15.01 11.15 -16.39
N THR A 138 14.71 11.67 -15.19
CA THR A 138 15.55 12.66 -14.50
C THR A 138 16.56 11.99 -13.56
N SER A 139 16.30 10.74 -13.15
CA SER A 139 17.21 9.98 -12.28
C SER A 139 18.45 9.54 -13.06
N PRO A 140 19.68 9.92 -12.63
CA PRO A 140 20.90 9.48 -13.29
C PRO A 140 20.99 7.95 -13.27
N SER A 141 21.08 7.34 -14.45
CA SER A 141 21.28 5.89 -14.57
C SER A 141 22.61 5.52 -13.93
N PRO A 142 22.69 4.43 -13.14
CA PRO A 142 23.96 3.90 -12.63
C PRO A 142 24.97 3.53 -13.73
N ARG A 143 24.55 3.53 -14.99
CA ARG A 143 25.40 3.32 -16.17
C ARG A 143 25.90 4.62 -16.80
N ASP A 144 25.58 5.79 -16.22
CA ASP A 144 26.09 7.06 -16.76
C ASP A 144 27.58 7.19 -16.41
N PRO A 145 28.51 7.24 -17.42
CA PRO A 145 29.95 7.28 -17.15
C PRO A 145 30.41 8.54 -16.44
N LYS A 146 29.53 9.51 -16.24
CA LYS A 146 29.82 10.75 -15.50
C LYS A 146 29.77 10.62 -13.98
N THR A 147 29.19 9.54 -13.45
CA THR A 147 29.06 9.29 -12.00
C THR A 147 30.14 8.36 -11.44
N SER A 148 31.07 7.87 -12.27
CA SER A 148 32.15 6.96 -11.86
C SER A 148 33.49 7.66 -11.63
N ARG A 149 33.50 8.94 -11.19
CA ARG A 149 34.71 9.66 -10.75
C ARG A 149 34.61 10.09 -9.32
#